data_d5db224c8f571fabf9f754bce8d6e82d
#
_entry.id   d5db224c8f571fabf9f754bce8d6e82d
#
_cell.length_a   1.000
_cell.length_b   1.000
_cell.length_c   1.000
_cell.angle_alpha   90.00
_cell.angle_beta   90.00
_cell.angle_gamma   90.00
#
_symmetry.space_group_name_H-M   'P 1'
#
loop_
_entity.id
_entity.type
_entity.pdbx_description
1 polymer ?
#
loop_
_entity_poly.entity_id
_entity_poly.type
_entity_poly.pdbx_seq_one_letter_code
_entity_poly.pdbx_strand_id
1 'polypeptide(L)'
;MPKELLEEPLPHGRGSDRSRDGVPSGSGAVFDLFSHRALTLLLLTLMLAPAAHAQFELFLVEGNAERAAPAVFDFGSLYADESISAHFRLRNTSSAPATLSVLVVAGVGFTWTSPALPVGLAPSAAIDFNVAFRAPDTGAYSAALRSEGIAILLTATVAPRLTYRIDPGSATAFPGTVDFGSVVRGSGAQRHITIQNQTALVLTIPAISVQGADFALLGTAPAGRALEPLQGGEFTIGFTPRTIGVLQGSLTLGDRSYLLLGTGIDPPLPKPTVSLDLKQAASAQQGAVIVRFDAPAQSSGTGTVTLNFSGPTDAAIAFASGGRNATFPIAPGDVQAVLLFQTGTTAGVLTFTAQIGGASDQQSVTIAAVPPGISATQAVRSAGALEIRITGFDNTRTLGALSFTFYDAAGNPIAPGAIPADAAADFAKYFAGSDLGGVFLLRAVFPVTGDVALVAYGEATLANSAGSSKTQRTSF
;
A
#
# COMPACT_ATOMS: atom_id res chain seq x y z
N MET A 1 -29.11 42.04 -9.71
CA MET A 1 -28.26 43.25 -9.72
C MET A 1 -27.67 43.49 -8.35
N PRO A 2 -26.42 43.87 -8.14
CA PRO A 2 -25.28 43.83 -9.06
C PRO A 2 -24.15 42.91 -8.56
N LYS A 3 -23.30 42.44 -9.47
CA LYS A 3 -21.96 42.86 -9.93
C LYS A 3 -20.82 42.27 -9.09
N GLU A 4 -20.06 41.41 -9.70
CA GLU A 4 -18.78 41.56 -10.45
C GLU A 4 -17.55 41.71 -9.56
N LEU A 5 -16.56 40.82 -9.79
CA LEU A 5 -15.27 41.05 -10.43
C LEU A 5 -14.47 39.74 -10.29
N LEU A 6 -14.18 38.95 -11.25
CA LEU A 6 -13.13 38.94 -12.27
C LEU A 6 -11.75 39.40 -11.80
N GLU A 7 -10.78 38.48 -11.78
CA GLU A 7 -9.45 38.68 -12.30
C GLU A 7 -8.73 37.35 -12.56
N GLU A 8 -8.45 37.08 -13.81
CA GLU A 8 -7.40 36.29 -14.41
C GLU A 8 -6.24 37.20 -14.78
N PRO A 9 -5.15 36.75 -15.48
CA PRO A 9 -4.34 35.54 -15.46
C PRO A 9 -2.83 35.77 -15.73
N LEU A 10 -2.02 34.66 -15.68
CA LEU A 10 -0.83 34.26 -16.50
C LEU A 10 0.35 35.25 -16.72
N PRO A 11 1.61 34.86 -17.10
CA PRO A 11 1.97 33.76 -18.00
C PRO A 11 3.31 32.98 -17.78
N HIS A 12 3.40 31.83 -18.41
CA HIS A 12 4.50 31.16 -19.16
C HIS A 12 5.99 31.31 -18.79
N GLY A 13 6.63 30.14 -18.63
CA GLY A 13 8.05 29.95 -18.86
C GLY A 13 8.35 28.48 -19.20
N ARG A 14 8.70 28.26 -20.46
CA ARG A 14 9.09 27.00 -21.13
C ARG A 14 10.39 26.41 -20.58
N GLY A 15 10.52 25.08 -20.68
CA GLY A 15 11.77 24.48 -21.06
C GLY A 15 12.04 23.05 -20.60
N SER A 16 11.78 22.12 -21.50
CA SER A 16 12.50 20.90 -21.89
C SER A 16 12.75 19.77 -20.89
N ASP A 17 12.04 18.70 -21.15
CA ASP A 17 12.46 17.32 -21.48
C ASP A 17 13.71 16.72 -20.81
N ARG A 18 13.53 15.65 -20.05
CA ARG A 18 14.01 14.30 -20.36
C ARG A 18 13.62 13.28 -19.30
N SER A 19 12.89 12.31 -19.78
CA SER A 19 12.64 11.00 -19.19
C SER A 19 13.90 10.32 -18.64
N ARG A 20 13.78 9.62 -17.50
CA ARG A 20 14.17 8.22 -17.37
C ARG A 20 13.77 7.65 -16.02
N ASP A 21 13.16 6.49 -16.16
CA ASP A 21 12.78 5.48 -15.20
C ASP A 21 13.83 5.13 -14.14
N GLY A 22 13.36 4.63 -13.01
CA GLY A 22 14.14 3.81 -12.11
C GLY A 22 14.05 4.19 -10.65
N VAL A 23 12.99 3.73 -9.96
CA VAL A 23 13.01 3.57 -8.51
C VAL A 23 13.69 2.25 -8.19
N PRO A 24 14.72 2.23 -7.35
CA PRO A 24 14.95 1.08 -6.49
C PRO A 24 14.72 1.46 -5.04
N SER A 25 13.80 0.74 -4.44
CA SER A 25 13.70 0.53 -3.00
C SER A 25 15.05 0.07 -2.46
N GLY A 26 15.60 0.81 -1.52
CA GLY A 26 16.82 0.49 -0.81
C GLY A 26 16.83 1.17 0.52
N SER A 27 16.23 0.53 1.51
CA SER A 27 16.45 0.80 2.92
C SER A 27 17.88 0.38 3.28
N GLY A 28 18.59 1.24 3.96
CA GLY A 28 19.82 0.86 4.64
C GLY A 28 21.04 1.70 4.25
N ALA A 29 21.64 2.26 5.26
CA ALA A 29 22.93 2.93 5.27
C ALA A 29 22.92 4.47 5.17
N VAL A 30 22.49 5.11 6.23
CA VAL A 30 22.78 6.55 6.49
C VAL A 30 23.73 6.75 7.67
N PHE A 31 24.37 5.72 8.19
CA PHE A 31 25.24 5.87 9.38
C PHE A 31 26.74 5.69 9.14
N ASP A 32 27.19 5.44 7.91
CA ASP A 32 28.63 5.12 7.69
C ASP A 32 29.46 6.22 6.97
N LEU A 33 28.86 7.35 6.60
CA LEU A 33 29.59 8.37 5.81
C LEU A 33 30.35 9.41 6.66
N PHE A 34 30.07 9.48 7.96
CA PHE A 34 30.76 10.49 8.82
C PHE A 34 32.04 9.97 9.50
N SER A 35 32.14 8.65 9.75
CA SER A 35 33.32 8.10 10.43
C SER A 35 34.57 8.02 9.52
N HIS A 36 34.40 7.66 8.25
CA HIS A 36 35.54 7.49 7.33
C HIS A 36 36.07 8.84 6.79
N ARG A 37 35.24 9.85 6.61
CA ARG A 37 35.74 11.17 6.16
C ARG A 37 36.44 11.96 7.24
N ALA A 38 36.04 11.82 8.50
CA ALA A 38 36.74 12.42 9.62
C ALA A 38 38.12 11.77 9.86
N LEU A 39 38.23 10.45 9.68
CA LEU A 39 39.48 9.73 9.78
C LEU A 39 40.43 10.08 8.63
N THR A 40 39.95 10.23 7.41
CA THR A 40 40.76 10.59 6.23
C THR A 40 41.24 12.05 6.29
N LEU A 41 40.44 12.99 6.81
CA LEU A 41 40.86 14.37 6.99
C LEU A 41 41.92 14.51 8.11
N LEU A 42 41.80 13.72 9.18
CA LEU A 42 42.81 13.72 10.25
C LEU A 42 44.15 13.15 9.79
N LEU A 43 44.14 12.10 8.95
CA LEU A 43 45.35 11.57 8.33
C LEU A 43 45.98 12.53 7.31
N LEU A 44 45.19 13.29 6.55
CA LEU A 44 45.72 14.22 5.53
C LEU A 44 46.38 15.45 6.15
N THR A 45 45.92 15.89 7.32
CA THR A 45 46.59 17.00 8.04
C THR A 45 47.86 16.57 8.77
N LEU A 46 48.03 15.23 8.98
CA LEU A 46 49.24 14.70 9.61
C LEU A 46 50.46 14.63 8.67
N MET A 47 50.26 14.67 7.34
CA MET A 47 51.31 14.47 6.33
C MET A 47 51.97 15.77 5.83
N LEU A 48 51.59 16.96 6.31
CA LEU A 48 52.12 18.24 5.82
C LEU A 48 52.87 19.04 6.88
N ALA A 49 53.65 18.42 7.79
CA ALA A 49 54.58 19.13 8.61
C ALA A 49 56.00 19.01 8.03
N PRO A 50 56.78 20.12 7.85
CA PRO A 50 58.16 20.01 7.43
C PRO A 50 58.98 19.28 8.50
N ALA A 51 59.89 18.42 8.06
CA ALA A 51 60.83 17.71 8.91
C ALA A 51 61.75 18.71 9.65
N ALA A 52 61.29 19.34 10.70
CA ALA A 52 62.15 19.86 11.75
C ALA A 52 62.69 18.64 12.48
N HIS A 53 63.99 18.55 12.70
CA HIS A 53 64.59 17.50 13.54
C HIS A 53 63.85 17.51 14.87
N ALA A 54 63.05 16.42 15.09
CA ALA A 54 62.28 16.29 16.32
C ALA A 54 63.23 16.22 17.49
N GLN A 55 63.17 17.19 18.38
CA GLN A 55 63.98 17.20 19.61
C GLN A 55 63.56 16.07 20.56
N PHE A 56 62.33 15.56 20.36
CA PHE A 56 61.73 14.53 21.16
C PHE A 56 61.32 13.35 20.33
N GLU A 57 61.44 12.16 20.90
CA GLU A 57 60.94 10.92 20.31
C GLU A 57 60.10 10.19 21.36
N LEU A 58 58.98 9.58 20.89
CA LEU A 58 58.03 8.86 21.72
C LEU A 58 58.26 7.36 21.58
N PHE A 59 58.35 6.69 22.69
CA PHE A 59 58.51 5.24 22.81
C PHE A 59 57.32 4.62 23.52
N LEU A 60 56.99 3.40 23.14
CA LEU A 60 56.10 2.54 23.91
C LEU A 60 57.00 1.66 24.81
N VAL A 61 56.63 1.51 26.07
CA VAL A 61 57.35 0.73 27.06
C VAL A 61 56.56 -0.50 27.42
N GLU A 62 57.12 -1.71 27.11
CA GLU A 62 56.51 -3.01 27.42
C GLU A 62 57.44 -3.80 28.31
N GLY A 63 57.18 -3.84 29.59
CA GLY A 63 58.12 -4.42 30.59
C GLY A 63 59.43 -3.65 30.63
N ASN A 64 60.55 -4.30 30.28
CA ASN A 64 61.87 -3.67 30.22
C ASN A 64 62.28 -3.29 28.77
N ALA A 65 61.39 -3.48 27.79
CA ALA A 65 61.68 -3.17 26.41
C ALA A 65 61.05 -1.82 26.01
N GLU A 66 61.81 -1.07 25.18
CA GLU A 66 61.34 0.17 24.55
C GLU A 66 61.30 -0.03 23.04
N ARG A 67 60.29 0.46 22.39
CA ARG A 67 60.20 0.58 20.94
C ARG A 67 59.62 1.93 20.54
N ALA A 68 60.05 2.46 19.40
CA ALA A 68 59.46 3.70 18.90
C ALA A 68 57.92 3.55 18.79
N ALA A 69 57.22 4.54 19.27
CA ALA A 69 55.77 4.50 19.22
C ALA A 69 55.29 4.55 17.75
N PRO A 70 54.36 3.69 17.34
CA PRO A 70 53.81 3.71 15.98
C PRO A 70 52.94 4.95 15.76
N ALA A 71 52.78 5.38 14.50
CA ALA A 71 51.89 6.50 14.14
C ALA A 71 50.41 6.25 14.53
N VAL A 72 50.01 4.98 14.62
CA VAL A 72 48.70 4.54 15.12
C VAL A 72 48.98 3.49 16.22
N PHE A 73 48.50 3.71 17.43
CA PHE A 73 48.55 2.73 18.50
C PHE A 73 47.15 2.25 18.81
N ASP A 74 46.91 0.94 18.65
CA ASP A 74 45.64 0.29 18.94
C ASP A 74 45.65 -0.38 20.31
N PHE A 75 44.73 0.04 21.17
CA PHE A 75 44.50 -0.58 22.46
C PHE A 75 43.78 -1.94 22.34
N GLY A 76 43.31 -2.28 21.12
CA GLY A 76 42.61 -3.50 20.87
C GLY A 76 41.12 -3.47 21.19
N SER A 77 40.53 -4.65 21.37
CA SER A 77 39.10 -4.79 21.67
C SER A 77 38.91 -5.13 23.15
N LEU A 78 38.05 -4.34 23.80
CA LEU A 78 37.64 -4.51 25.19
C LEU A 78 36.13 -4.69 25.29
N TYR A 79 35.64 -5.19 26.42
CA TYR A 79 34.19 -5.12 26.70
C TYR A 79 33.88 -3.80 27.44
N ALA A 80 32.61 -3.41 27.36
CA ALA A 80 32.14 -2.19 28.03
C ALA A 80 32.57 -2.17 29.50
N ASP A 81 33.03 -0.98 29.97
CA ASP A 81 33.55 -0.73 31.30
C ASP A 81 34.88 -1.42 31.68
N GLU A 82 35.47 -2.17 30.79
CA GLU A 82 36.85 -2.62 30.98
C GLU A 82 37.84 -1.47 30.75
N SER A 83 38.99 -1.55 31.40
CA SER A 83 40.05 -0.58 31.22
C SER A 83 41.34 -1.25 30.79
N ILE A 84 42.10 -0.57 29.95
CA ILE A 84 43.43 -0.95 29.52
C ILE A 84 44.33 0.28 29.56
N SER A 85 45.61 0.10 29.82
CA SER A 85 46.57 1.19 29.81
C SER A 85 47.81 0.83 29.03
N ALA A 86 48.43 1.84 28.45
CA ALA A 86 49.73 1.73 27.78
C ALA A 86 50.70 2.75 28.38
N HIS A 87 51.93 2.31 28.55
CA HIS A 87 53.02 3.12 29.13
C HIS A 87 53.84 3.71 27.99
N PHE A 88 53.94 5.03 27.96
CA PHE A 88 54.72 5.79 27.02
C PHE A 88 55.88 6.52 27.68
N ARG A 89 57.00 6.65 26.97
CA ARG A 89 58.20 7.39 27.36
C ARG A 89 58.54 8.42 26.30
N LEU A 90 58.58 9.68 26.66
CA LEU A 90 59.03 10.75 25.79
C LEU A 90 60.48 11.10 26.14
N ARG A 91 61.40 11.00 25.19
CA ARG A 91 62.83 11.19 25.38
C ARG A 91 63.31 12.38 24.52
N ASN A 92 64.19 13.21 25.12
CA ASN A 92 64.94 14.18 24.37
C ASN A 92 66.07 13.46 23.64
N THR A 93 65.99 13.34 22.32
CA THR A 93 66.97 12.70 21.46
C THR A 93 67.98 13.70 20.87
N SER A 94 67.84 14.95 21.19
CA SER A 94 68.79 15.99 20.76
C SER A 94 70.03 16.02 21.62
N SER A 95 71.10 16.66 21.14
CA SER A 95 72.38 16.84 21.87
C SER A 95 72.34 18.04 22.83
N ALA A 96 71.23 18.80 22.90
CA ALA A 96 71.05 19.96 23.76
C ALA A 96 69.85 19.79 24.74
N PRO A 97 69.84 20.44 25.89
CA PRO A 97 68.64 20.50 26.74
C PRO A 97 67.45 21.06 25.97
N ALA A 98 66.28 20.46 26.10
CA ALA A 98 65.05 20.84 25.43
C ALA A 98 63.91 20.96 26.48
N THR A 99 63.00 21.90 26.25
CA THR A 99 61.84 22.09 27.12
C THR A 99 60.63 21.44 26.49
N LEU A 100 60.00 20.53 27.22
CA LEU A 100 58.70 19.96 26.86
C LEU A 100 57.60 20.87 27.41
N SER A 101 56.85 21.51 26.53
CA SER A 101 55.80 22.46 26.90
C SER A 101 54.40 21.93 26.65
N VAL A 102 54.28 20.98 25.76
CA VAL A 102 52.95 20.40 25.35
C VAL A 102 52.99 18.88 25.41
N LEU A 103 52.04 18.29 26.10
CA LEU A 103 51.71 16.89 26.05
C LEU A 103 50.20 16.76 26.31
N VAL A 104 49.43 16.33 25.34
CA VAL A 104 47.97 16.27 25.41
C VAL A 104 47.48 14.97 24.79
N VAL A 105 46.50 14.34 25.44
CA VAL A 105 45.69 13.26 24.89
C VAL A 105 44.24 13.75 24.84
N ALA A 106 43.68 13.81 23.66
CA ALA A 106 42.30 14.30 23.42
C ALA A 106 41.47 13.26 22.69
N GLY A 107 40.45 12.74 23.36
CA GLY A 107 39.50 11.77 22.81
C GLY A 107 38.60 11.21 23.91
N VAL A 108 37.37 10.84 23.56
CA VAL A 108 36.40 10.27 24.51
C VAL A 108 36.88 8.90 24.99
N GLY A 109 36.81 8.67 26.31
CA GLY A 109 37.19 7.40 26.92
C GLY A 109 38.70 7.29 27.22
N PHE A 110 39.54 8.17 26.68
CA PHE A 110 40.98 8.19 26.95
C PHE A 110 41.32 9.16 28.09
N THR A 111 42.10 8.67 29.03
CA THR A 111 42.65 9.46 30.16
C THR A 111 44.16 9.27 30.23
N TRP A 112 44.87 10.21 30.80
CA TRP A 112 46.32 10.11 30.93
C TRP A 112 46.82 10.83 32.16
N THR A 113 47.96 10.44 32.65
CA THR A 113 48.63 11.09 33.76
C THR A 113 49.60 12.13 33.21
N SER A 114 49.31 13.40 33.49
CA SER A 114 50.17 14.50 33.05
C SER A 114 51.38 14.66 33.97
N PRO A 115 52.60 14.65 33.42
CA PRO A 115 53.70 15.21 34.16
C PRO A 115 53.53 16.74 34.35
N ALA A 116 54.17 17.34 35.30
CA ALA A 116 54.15 18.78 35.47
C ALA A 116 54.88 19.44 34.28
N LEU A 117 54.16 20.26 33.53
CA LEU A 117 54.68 20.99 32.37
C LEU A 117 54.71 22.51 32.63
N PRO A 118 55.64 23.27 32.08
CA PRO A 118 56.75 22.82 31.24
C PRO A 118 57.85 22.12 32.06
N VAL A 119 58.57 21.17 31.42
CA VAL A 119 59.69 20.46 32.05
C VAL A 119 60.93 20.49 31.12
N GLY A 120 62.05 20.82 31.67
CA GLY A 120 63.36 20.78 30.98
C GLY A 120 63.93 19.37 31.00
N LEU A 121 64.29 18.84 29.84
CA LEU A 121 64.92 17.53 29.69
C LEU A 121 66.33 17.69 29.15
N ALA A 122 67.31 17.22 29.92
CA ALA A 122 68.73 17.13 29.44
C ALA A 122 68.82 16.18 28.24
N PRO A 123 69.89 16.19 27.47
CA PRO A 123 70.11 15.19 26.43
C PRO A 123 69.95 13.76 26.95
N SER A 124 69.23 12.93 26.22
CA SER A 124 68.89 11.53 26.56
C SER A 124 67.97 11.39 27.80
N ALA A 125 67.59 12.42 28.50
CA ALA A 125 66.61 12.35 29.56
C ALA A 125 65.21 12.09 29.03
N ALA A 126 64.36 11.43 29.84
CA ALA A 126 62.99 11.06 29.42
C ALA A 126 61.99 11.29 30.55
N ILE A 127 60.72 11.39 30.20
CA ILE A 127 59.59 11.35 31.11
C ILE A 127 58.67 10.17 30.74
N ASP A 128 58.07 9.59 31.74
CA ASP A 128 57.13 8.48 31.61
C ASP A 128 55.70 8.96 31.91
N PHE A 129 54.75 8.44 31.14
CA PHE A 129 53.35 8.67 31.40
C PHE A 129 52.51 7.49 30.93
N ASN A 130 51.33 7.34 31.50
CA ASN A 130 50.38 6.30 31.10
C ASN A 130 49.17 6.92 30.40
N VAL A 131 48.75 6.27 29.35
CA VAL A 131 47.43 6.54 28.73
C VAL A 131 46.54 5.35 29.03
N ALA A 132 45.38 5.61 29.58
CA ALA A 132 44.36 4.58 29.82
C ALA A 132 43.14 4.84 28.99
N PHE A 133 42.50 3.76 28.55
CA PHE A 133 41.22 3.78 27.84
C PHE A 133 40.18 3.01 28.63
N ARG A 134 38.98 3.60 28.76
CA ARG A 134 37.76 2.98 29.30
C ARG A 134 36.54 3.69 28.71
N ALA A 135 35.54 2.93 28.23
CA ALA A 135 34.26 3.50 27.82
C ALA A 135 33.09 2.56 28.16
N PRO A 136 31.92 3.12 28.52
CA PRO A 136 30.74 2.32 28.85
C PRO A 136 29.95 1.85 27.61
N ASP A 137 30.06 2.58 26.49
CA ASP A 137 29.28 2.31 25.29
C ASP A 137 30.08 1.55 24.27
N THR A 138 29.40 0.67 23.52
CA THR A 138 30.00 -0.10 22.42
C THR A 138 30.30 0.80 21.22
N GLY A 139 31.39 0.53 20.53
CA GLY A 139 31.78 1.30 19.35
C GLY A 139 33.28 1.39 19.16
N ALA A 140 33.69 2.12 18.11
CA ALA A 140 35.07 2.47 17.85
C ALA A 140 35.39 3.84 18.46
N TYR A 141 36.51 3.93 19.14
CA TYR A 141 36.99 5.12 19.83
C TYR A 141 38.34 5.53 19.27
N SER A 142 38.60 6.84 19.25
CA SER A 142 39.87 7.39 18.83
C SER A 142 40.26 8.62 19.62
N ALA A 143 41.54 8.80 19.81
CA ALA A 143 42.12 9.98 20.42
C ALA A 143 43.42 10.41 19.71
N ALA A 144 43.76 11.68 19.83
CA ALA A 144 45.05 12.19 19.39
C ALA A 144 45.97 12.43 20.59
N LEU A 145 47.13 11.77 20.58
CA LEU A 145 48.22 12.09 21.46
C LEU A 145 49.14 13.07 20.72
N ARG A 146 49.40 14.26 21.29
CA ARG A 146 50.20 15.30 20.68
C ARG A 146 51.24 15.82 21.64
N SER A 147 52.47 16.00 21.14
CA SER A 147 53.58 16.60 21.91
C SER A 147 54.62 17.12 20.97
N GLU A 148 55.10 18.41 21.09
CA GLU A 148 56.26 19.00 20.44
C GLU A 148 56.54 18.50 18.98
N GLY A 149 55.52 18.50 18.11
CA GLY A 149 55.60 18.03 16.74
C GLY A 149 55.37 16.53 16.55
N ILE A 150 55.17 15.76 17.63
CA ILE A 150 54.77 14.37 17.57
C ILE A 150 53.22 14.30 17.58
N ALA A 151 52.66 13.47 16.72
CA ALA A 151 51.24 13.18 16.71
C ALA A 151 51.03 11.69 16.48
N ILE A 152 50.28 11.05 17.38
CA ILE A 152 49.88 9.64 17.29
C ILE A 152 48.37 9.54 17.36
N LEU A 153 47.80 8.69 16.52
CA LEU A 153 46.41 8.27 16.62
C LEU A 153 46.32 7.08 17.57
N LEU A 154 45.51 7.23 18.61
CA LEU A 154 45.16 6.12 19.52
C LEU A 154 43.78 5.60 19.11
N THR A 155 43.65 4.28 19.05
CA THR A 155 42.38 3.61 18.71
C THR A 155 42.04 2.54 19.75
N ALA A 156 40.75 2.32 19.94
CA ALA A 156 40.22 1.22 20.74
C ALA A 156 38.84 0.82 20.24
N THR A 157 38.47 -0.42 20.45
CA THR A 157 37.11 -0.89 20.12
C THR A 157 36.45 -1.45 21.39
N VAL A 158 35.21 -1.05 21.65
CA VAL A 158 34.41 -1.63 22.74
C VAL A 158 33.35 -2.55 22.18
N ALA A 159 33.47 -3.84 22.46
CA ALA A 159 32.51 -4.88 22.10
C ALA A 159 31.43 -5.02 23.20
N PRO A 160 30.20 -5.45 22.83
CA PRO A 160 29.16 -5.73 23.81
C PRO A 160 29.49 -7.00 24.59
N ARG A 161 29.22 -6.99 25.90
CA ARG A 161 29.33 -8.19 26.76
C ARG A 161 28.23 -9.20 26.43
N LEU A 162 27.01 -8.67 26.17
CA LEU A 162 25.86 -9.45 25.70
C LEU A 162 25.50 -9.00 24.30
N THR A 163 25.29 -9.95 23.41
CA THR A 163 24.67 -9.68 22.10
C THR A 163 23.23 -10.14 22.10
N TYR A 164 22.41 -9.46 21.29
CA TYR A 164 21.00 -9.72 21.14
C TYR A 164 20.70 -9.97 19.67
N ARG A 165 19.92 -11.01 19.37
CA ARG A 165 19.41 -11.28 18.03
C ARG A 165 17.90 -11.27 18.08
N ILE A 166 17.27 -10.45 17.25
CA ILE A 166 15.83 -10.44 17.02
C ILE A 166 15.57 -11.23 15.74
N ASP A 167 14.80 -12.30 15.82
CA ASP A 167 14.48 -13.11 14.64
C ASP A 167 13.36 -12.44 13.78
N PRO A 168 13.55 -12.35 12.43
CA PRO A 168 14.78 -12.65 11.71
C PRO A 168 15.78 -11.48 11.79
N GLY A 169 17.06 -11.77 12.03
CA GLY A 169 18.10 -10.73 12.06
C GLY A 169 19.45 -11.23 12.56
N SER A 170 20.46 -10.35 12.45
CA SER A 170 21.81 -10.61 12.94
C SER A 170 21.95 -10.24 14.42
N ALA A 171 22.92 -10.87 15.11
CA ALA A 171 23.26 -10.51 16.47
C ALA A 171 23.93 -9.13 16.52
N THR A 172 23.49 -8.27 17.41
CA THR A 172 23.99 -6.90 17.61
C THR A 172 24.12 -6.57 19.10
N ALA A 173 24.69 -5.40 19.41
CA ALA A 173 24.69 -4.87 20.77
C ALA A 173 23.30 -4.57 21.34
N PHE A 174 22.32 -4.48 20.57
CA PHE A 174 20.86 -4.31 20.57
C PHE A 174 20.45 -3.21 19.59
N PRO A 175 19.49 -3.46 18.69
CA PRO A 175 18.93 -2.40 17.86
C PRO A 175 18.10 -1.44 18.74
N GLY A 176 18.14 -0.16 18.44
CA GLY A 176 17.41 0.85 19.20
C GLY A 176 15.88 0.69 19.21
N THR A 177 15.32 -0.08 18.29
CA THR A 177 13.86 -0.30 18.12
C THR A 177 13.56 -1.74 17.76
N VAL A 178 12.51 -2.31 18.37
CA VAL A 178 11.91 -3.59 17.98
C VAL A 178 10.61 -3.31 17.24
N ASP A 179 10.61 -3.51 15.93
CA ASP A 179 9.45 -3.25 15.08
C ASP A 179 8.67 -4.54 14.78
N PHE A 180 7.37 -4.51 15.04
CA PHE A 180 6.43 -5.60 14.77
C PHE A 180 5.76 -5.46 13.39
N GLY A 181 5.92 -4.32 12.72
CA GLY A 181 5.26 -4.02 11.46
C GLY A 181 3.76 -3.78 11.62
N SER A 182 3.01 -4.03 10.52
CA SER A 182 1.56 -3.88 10.51
C SER A 182 0.87 -5.17 10.94
N VAL A 183 0.00 -5.10 11.94
CA VAL A 183 -0.73 -6.24 12.51
C VAL A 183 -2.22 -5.91 12.55
N VAL A 184 -3.04 -6.85 12.12
CA VAL A 184 -4.50 -6.70 12.16
C VAL A 184 -4.97 -6.55 13.61
N ARG A 185 -5.82 -5.57 13.89
CA ARG A 185 -6.40 -5.31 15.20
C ARG A 185 -7.03 -6.58 15.78
N GLY A 186 -6.62 -6.92 17.01
CA GLY A 186 -7.04 -8.15 17.70
C GLY A 186 -6.24 -9.41 17.34
N SER A 187 -5.39 -9.35 16.31
CA SER A 187 -4.44 -10.42 16.00
C SER A 187 -3.10 -10.17 16.69
N GLY A 188 -2.26 -11.21 16.81
CA GLY A 188 -0.97 -11.13 17.47
C GLY A 188 0.20 -11.30 16.52
N ALA A 189 1.28 -10.56 16.78
CA ALA A 189 2.60 -10.79 16.21
C ALA A 189 3.62 -11.01 17.33
N GLN A 190 4.71 -11.70 17.05
CA GLN A 190 5.74 -12.03 18.03
C GLN A 190 7.13 -11.72 17.49
N ARG A 191 8.04 -11.39 18.42
CA ARG A 191 9.47 -11.28 18.15
C ARG A 191 10.22 -12.13 19.17
N HIS A 192 11.02 -13.08 18.68
CA HIS A 192 11.92 -13.87 19.50
C HIS A 192 13.25 -13.15 19.64
N ILE A 193 13.73 -13.01 20.83
CA ILE A 193 14.99 -12.33 21.15
C ILE A 193 15.90 -13.33 21.85
N THR A 194 17.03 -13.61 21.23
CA THR A 194 18.09 -14.44 21.80
C THR A 194 19.16 -13.55 22.41
N ILE A 195 19.55 -13.80 23.64
CA ILE A 195 20.66 -13.15 24.35
C ILE A 195 21.83 -14.13 24.35
N GLN A 196 23.06 -13.67 24.08
CA GLN A 196 24.25 -14.49 24.16
C GLN A 196 25.39 -13.78 24.90
N ASN A 197 26.04 -14.51 25.81
CA ASN A 197 27.25 -14.05 26.50
C ASN A 197 28.44 -14.15 25.54
N GLN A 198 29.09 -13.02 25.26
CA GLN A 198 30.26 -12.95 24.37
C GLN A 198 31.58 -13.01 25.14
N THR A 199 31.54 -12.98 26.49
CA THR A 199 32.74 -12.91 27.33
C THR A 199 33.23 -14.31 27.78
N ALA A 200 34.42 -14.36 28.30
CA ALA A 200 34.99 -15.54 28.97
C ALA A 200 34.53 -15.67 30.44
N LEU A 201 33.70 -14.74 30.93
CA LEU A 201 33.20 -14.71 32.30
C LEU A 201 31.72 -15.11 32.34
N VAL A 202 31.28 -15.62 33.48
CA VAL A 202 29.85 -15.84 33.73
C VAL A 202 29.16 -14.50 33.86
N LEU A 203 28.10 -14.28 33.09
CA LEU A 203 27.26 -13.09 33.15
C LEU A 203 25.85 -13.44 33.61
N THR A 204 25.16 -12.51 34.25
CA THR A 204 23.74 -12.67 34.61
C THR A 204 22.88 -11.92 33.60
N ILE A 205 21.81 -12.56 33.11
CA ILE A 205 20.82 -11.89 32.25
C ILE A 205 20.18 -10.75 33.06
N PRO A 206 20.17 -9.53 32.53
CA PRO A 206 19.59 -8.38 33.24
C PRO A 206 18.07 -8.55 33.41
N ALA A 207 17.48 -7.75 34.29
CA ALA A 207 16.03 -7.67 34.42
C ALA A 207 15.39 -7.32 33.09
N ILE A 208 14.30 -8.02 32.74
CA ILE A 208 13.56 -7.85 31.49
C ILE A 208 12.14 -7.42 31.83
N SER A 209 11.70 -6.28 31.33
CA SER A 209 10.32 -5.83 31.45
C SER A 209 9.81 -5.20 30.17
N VAL A 210 8.51 -5.34 29.90
CA VAL A 210 7.81 -4.77 28.76
C VAL A 210 6.69 -3.89 29.28
N GLN A 211 6.56 -2.69 28.72
CA GLN A 211 5.49 -1.75 29.02
C GLN A 211 4.80 -1.31 27.73
N GLY A 212 3.50 -1.02 27.83
CA GLY A 212 2.63 -0.63 26.73
C GLY A 212 1.39 -1.52 26.69
N ALA A 213 0.20 -0.94 26.48
CA ALA A 213 -1.07 -1.65 26.57
C ALA A 213 -1.20 -2.79 25.52
N ASP A 214 -0.48 -2.66 24.40
CA ASP A 214 -0.55 -3.55 23.26
C ASP A 214 0.64 -4.51 23.17
N PHE A 215 1.60 -4.39 24.11
CA PHE A 215 2.82 -5.20 24.16
C PHE A 215 2.88 -6.03 25.43
N ALA A 216 3.39 -7.24 25.33
CA ALA A 216 3.53 -8.14 26.47
C ALA A 216 4.77 -9.02 26.32
N LEU A 217 5.41 -9.31 27.49
CA LEU A 217 6.38 -10.39 27.57
C LEU A 217 5.62 -11.73 27.60
N LEU A 218 5.95 -12.63 26.68
CA LEU A 218 5.29 -13.94 26.57
C LEU A 218 6.12 -15.00 27.25
N GLY A 219 5.48 -15.76 28.15
CA GLY A 219 6.15 -16.79 28.95
C GLY A 219 6.98 -16.22 30.08
N THR A 220 7.92 -17.02 30.59
CA THR A 220 8.81 -16.64 31.71
C THR A 220 10.09 -16.02 31.16
N ALA A 221 10.40 -14.79 31.59
CA ALA A 221 11.65 -14.14 31.26
C ALA A 221 12.83 -14.90 31.91
N PRO A 222 13.96 -15.06 31.20
CA PRO A 222 15.16 -15.68 31.75
C PRO A 222 15.97 -14.71 32.65
N ALA A 223 15.36 -13.63 33.13
CA ALA A 223 16.02 -12.62 33.97
C ALA A 223 16.65 -13.22 35.24
N GLY A 224 17.84 -12.79 35.59
CA GLY A 224 18.58 -13.32 36.75
C GLY A 224 19.27 -14.66 36.50
N ARG A 225 19.08 -15.30 35.35
CA ARG A 225 19.78 -16.55 35.01
C ARG A 225 21.25 -16.26 34.65
N ALA A 226 22.14 -17.10 35.18
CA ALA A 226 23.55 -17.08 34.81
C ALA A 226 23.76 -17.66 33.41
N LEU A 227 24.62 -17.02 32.65
CA LEU A 227 25.09 -17.47 31.32
C LEU A 227 26.58 -17.74 31.37
N GLU A 228 26.97 -18.99 31.22
CA GLU A 228 28.36 -19.37 30.98
C GLU A 228 28.92 -18.71 29.70
N PRO A 229 30.24 -18.68 29.48
CA PRO A 229 30.82 -18.21 28.25
C PRO A 229 30.15 -18.83 27.00
N LEU A 230 29.76 -18.01 26.04
CA LEU A 230 29.04 -18.37 24.81
C LEU A 230 27.64 -18.98 25.01
N GLN A 231 27.17 -19.11 26.23
CA GLN A 231 25.82 -19.58 26.51
C GLN A 231 24.78 -18.50 26.19
N GLY A 232 23.58 -18.93 25.75
CA GLY A 232 22.47 -18.06 25.43
C GLY A 232 21.24 -18.27 26.30
N GLY A 233 20.35 -17.30 26.25
CA GLY A 233 18.98 -17.34 26.74
C GLY A 233 18.06 -16.69 25.73
N GLU A 234 16.76 -16.93 25.83
CA GLU A 234 15.79 -16.37 24.90
C GLU A 234 14.52 -15.93 25.61
N PHE A 235 13.85 -14.95 25.05
CA PHE A 235 12.55 -14.47 25.47
C PHE A 235 11.74 -13.98 24.26
N THR A 236 10.42 -13.89 24.42
CA THR A 236 9.51 -13.51 23.35
C THR A 236 8.69 -12.30 23.78
N ILE A 237 8.58 -11.33 22.90
CA ILE A 237 7.66 -10.19 23.05
C ILE A 237 6.50 -10.38 22.06
N GLY A 238 5.28 -10.24 22.57
CA GLY A 238 4.05 -10.21 21.78
C GLY A 238 3.57 -8.77 21.57
N PHE A 239 2.98 -8.52 20.42
CA PHE A 239 2.26 -7.31 20.06
C PHE A 239 0.86 -7.67 19.62
N THR A 240 -0.18 -7.11 20.26
CA THR A 240 -1.60 -7.33 19.93
C THR A 240 -2.29 -5.96 19.92
N PRO A 241 -2.40 -5.31 18.74
CA PRO A 241 -3.00 -3.99 18.64
C PRO A 241 -4.49 -4.01 18.99
N ARG A 242 -4.90 -3.14 19.91
CA ARG A 242 -6.31 -2.94 20.30
C ARG A 242 -6.97 -1.84 19.47
N THR A 243 -6.17 -0.93 18.91
CA THR A 243 -6.61 0.18 18.07
C THR A 243 -5.80 0.23 16.78
N ILE A 244 -6.33 0.91 15.77
CA ILE A 244 -5.61 1.21 14.52
C ILE A 244 -4.63 2.37 14.74
N GLY A 245 -3.58 2.40 13.91
CA GLY A 245 -2.53 3.43 13.96
C GLY A 245 -1.23 2.94 14.56
N VAL A 246 -0.27 3.86 14.67
CA VAL A 246 1.05 3.58 15.23
C VAL A 246 0.96 3.48 16.76
N LEU A 247 1.42 2.36 17.30
CA LEU A 247 1.39 2.03 18.71
C LEU A 247 2.82 1.84 19.20
N GLN A 248 3.09 2.34 20.42
CA GLN A 248 4.42 2.35 21.02
C GLN A 248 4.41 1.71 22.41
N GLY A 249 5.53 1.10 22.74
CA GLY A 249 5.81 0.55 24.05
C GLY A 249 7.30 0.63 24.35
N SER A 250 7.73 0.09 25.48
CA SER A 250 9.13 0.02 25.84
C SER A 250 9.53 -1.37 26.34
N LEU A 251 10.70 -1.81 25.93
CA LEU A 251 11.43 -2.94 26.48
C LEU A 251 12.56 -2.41 27.36
N THR A 252 12.60 -2.80 28.61
CA THR A 252 13.70 -2.46 29.51
C THR A 252 14.55 -3.71 29.76
N LEU A 253 15.86 -3.58 29.56
CA LEU A 253 16.88 -4.61 29.81
C LEU A 253 17.89 -4.01 30.80
N GLY A 254 17.80 -4.38 32.07
CA GLY A 254 18.59 -3.78 33.12
C GLY A 254 18.26 -2.28 33.29
N ASP A 255 19.22 -1.44 33.01
CA ASP A 255 19.13 0.03 33.07
C ASP A 255 18.82 0.69 31.70
N ARG A 256 18.77 -0.07 30.66
CA ARG A 256 18.54 0.45 29.29
C ARG A 256 17.11 0.19 28.80
N SER A 257 16.54 1.20 28.16
CA SER A 257 15.19 1.15 27.61
C SER A 257 15.21 1.27 26.07
N TYR A 258 14.41 0.46 25.41
CA TYR A 258 14.34 0.36 23.95
C TYR A 258 12.89 0.53 23.48
N LEU A 259 12.71 1.18 22.33
CA LEU A 259 11.40 1.41 21.75
C LEU A 259 10.82 0.12 21.16
N LEU A 260 9.58 -0.19 21.52
CA LEU A 260 8.74 -1.16 20.82
C LEU A 260 7.79 -0.39 19.89
N LEU A 261 7.72 -0.79 18.64
CA LEU A 261 6.90 -0.14 17.61
C LEU A 261 6.06 -1.17 16.88
N GLY A 262 4.80 -0.85 16.62
CA GLY A 262 3.92 -1.64 15.79
C GLY A 262 2.77 -0.80 15.25
N THR A 263 2.16 -1.22 14.14
CA THR A 263 1.02 -0.52 13.56
C THR A 263 -0.19 -1.43 13.56
N GLY A 264 -1.25 -1.04 14.26
CA GLY A 264 -2.55 -1.68 14.16
C GLY A 264 -3.25 -1.29 12.86
N ILE A 265 -3.74 -2.28 12.11
CA ILE A 265 -4.54 -2.07 10.90
C ILE A 265 -5.90 -2.75 11.02
N ASP A 266 -6.90 -2.24 10.29
CA ASP A 266 -8.18 -2.93 10.22
C ASP A 266 -8.05 -4.26 9.45
N PRO A 267 -8.90 -5.25 9.77
CA PRO A 267 -9.04 -6.46 8.97
C PRO A 267 -9.35 -6.10 7.52
N PRO A 268 -8.81 -6.84 6.54
CA PRO A 268 -9.12 -6.62 5.14
C PRO A 268 -10.62 -6.83 4.89
N LEU A 269 -11.16 -6.08 3.91
CA LEU A 269 -12.52 -6.32 3.44
C LEU A 269 -12.60 -7.70 2.78
N PRO A 270 -13.78 -8.37 2.86
CA PRO A 270 -13.98 -9.67 2.27
C PRO A 270 -13.96 -9.62 0.74
N LYS A 271 -13.66 -10.76 0.10
CA LYS A 271 -13.70 -10.86 -1.36
C LYS A 271 -15.12 -11.09 -1.85
N PRO A 272 -15.54 -10.42 -2.94
CA PRO A 272 -16.86 -10.63 -3.51
C PRO A 272 -16.94 -11.91 -4.33
N THR A 273 -18.13 -12.52 -4.36
CA THR A 273 -18.55 -13.52 -5.36
C THR A 273 -19.93 -13.10 -5.87
N VAL A 274 -20.04 -12.89 -7.19
CA VAL A 274 -21.27 -12.40 -7.84
C VAL A 274 -22.15 -13.57 -8.27
N SER A 275 -23.43 -13.49 -7.93
CA SER A 275 -24.46 -14.38 -8.46
C SER A 275 -25.70 -13.57 -8.82
N LEU A 276 -26.49 -14.09 -9.77
CA LEU A 276 -27.73 -13.48 -10.23
C LEU A 276 -28.90 -14.40 -9.86
N ASP A 277 -30.04 -13.82 -9.50
CA ASP A 277 -31.28 -14.57 -9.29
C ASP A 277 -31.92 -15.03 -10.60
N LEU A 278 -31.53 -14.41 -11.73
CA LEU A 278 -31.97 -14.75 -13.07
C LEU A 278 -30.99 -15.69 -13.76
N LYS A 279 -31.40 -16.88 -14.15
CA LYS A 279 -30.61 -17.78 -15.01
C LYS A 279 -30.67 -17.38 -16.49
N GLN A 280 -31.79 -16.80 -16.90
CA GLN A 280 -32.04 -16.19 -18.21
C GLN A 280 -32.83 -14.91 -17.94
N ALA A 281 -32.51 -13.87 -18.68
CA ALA A 281 -33.19 -12.60 -18.58
C ALA A 281 -34.17 -12.43 -19.72
N ALA A 282 -35.37 -11.96 -19.43
CA ALA A 282 -36.34 -11.49 -20.41
C ALA A 282 -36.31 -9.95 -20.48
N SER A 283 -36.84 -9.39 -21.57
CA SER A 283 -37.05 -7.96 -21.69
C SER A 283 -38.06 -7.45 -20.67
N ALA A 284 -37.86 -6.22 -20.16
CA ALA A 284 -38.71 -5.54 -19.15
C ALA A 284 -38.88 -6.34 -17.83
N GLN A 285 -37.87 -7.07 -17.44
CA GLN A 285 -37.82 -7.86 -16.19
C GLN A 285 -36.99 -7.18 -15.12
N GLN A 286 -37.33 -7.41 -13.88
CA GLN A 286 -36.49 -7.07 -12.72
C GLN A 286 -35.72 -8.29 -12.27
N GLY A 287 -34.50 -8.06 -11.77
CA GLY A 287 -33.65 -9.08 -11.19
C GLY A 287 -32.81 -8.52 -10.06
N ALA A 288 -32.08 -9.41 -9.39
CA ALA A 288 -31.18 -9.08 -8.33
C ALA A 288 -29.75 -9.58 -8.58
N VAL A 289 -28.76 -8.69 -8.33
CA VAL A 289 -27.36 -9.07 -8.19
C VAL A 289 -27.11 -9.33 -6.71
N ILE A 290 -26.63 -10.52 -6.41
CA ILE A 290 -26.26 -10.94 -5.07
C ILE A 290 -24.75 -11.02 -5.00
N VAL A 291 -24.15 -10.12 -4.25
CA VAL A 291 -22.70 -10.09 -3.97
C VAL A 291 -22.47 -10.78 -2.64
N ARG A 292 -22.02 -12.01 -2.66
CA ARG A 292 -21.69 -12.80 -1.47
C ARG A 292 -20.23 -12.54 -1.09
N PHE A 293 -19.96 -12.59 0.21
CA PHE A 293 -18.63 -12.43 0.76
C PHE A 293 -18.03 -13.80 1.09
N ASP A 294 -16.73 -13.98 0.87
CA ASP A 294 -16.00 -15.23 1.16
C ASP A 294 -15.93 -15.53 2.68
N ALA A 295 -16.08 -14.49 3.51
CA ALA A 295 -16.20 -14.58 4.95
C ALA A 295 -17.07 -13.41 5.47
N PRO A 296 -17.66 -13.49 6.66
CA PRO A 296 -18.32 -12.34 7.28
C PRO A 296 -17.37 -11.17 7.39
N ALA A 297 -17.81 -9.97 6.99
CA ALA A 297 -17.02 -8.76 7.07
C ALA A 297 -16.59 -8.49 8.52
N GLN A 298 -15.31 -8.18 8.72
CA GLN A 298 -14.77 -7.85 10.05
C GLN A 298 -14.56 -6.34 10.23
N SER A 299 -14.60 -5.58 9.14
CA SER A 299 -14.43 -4.13 9.12
C SER A 299 -15.51 -3.47 8.26
N SER A 300 -15.78 -2.20 8.52
CA SER A 300 -16.68 -1.39 7.69
C SER A 300 -15.99 -0.97 6.40
N GLY A 301 -16.76 -0.86 5.33
CA GLY A 301 -16.25 -0.42 4.03
C GLY A 301 -17.35 -0.15 3.03
N THR A 302 -16.98 -0.07 1.78
CA THR A 302 -17.89 0.15 0.65
C THR A 302 -17.50 -0.79 -0.50
N GLY A 303 -18.50 -1.40 -1.11
CA GLY A 303 -18.36 -2.11 -2.38
C GLY A 303 -19.08 -1.38 -3.51
N THR A 304 -18.73 -1.70 -4.74
CA THR A 304 -19.36 -1.18 -5.95
C THR A 304 -19.77 -2.32 -6.87
N VAL A 305 -20.87 -2.13 -7.62
CA VAL A 305 -21.24 -3.00 -8.73
C VAL A 305 -21.43 -2.15 -9.99
N THR A 306 -20.71 -2.52 -11.04
CA THR A 306 -20.86 -1.90 -12.37
C THR A 306 -21.63 -2.83 -13.29
N LEU A 307 -22.63 -2.30 -13.98
CA LEU A 307 -23.41 -2.97 -14.98
C LEU A 307 -22.95 -2.54 -16.38
N ASN A 308 -22.37 -3.47 -17.11
CA ASN A 308 -22.05 -3.29 -18.52
C ASN A 308 -23.08 -4.03 -19.39
N PHE A 309 -23.47 -3.42 -20.49
CA PHE A 309 -24.37 -4.00 -21.45
C PHE A 309 -23.74 -4.04 -22.85
N SER A 310 -23.68 -5.23 -23.41
CA SER A 310 -23.25 -5.47 -24.80
C SER A 310 -24.47 -5.64 -25.67
N GLY A 311 -24.96 -4.53 -26.25
CA GLY A 311 -26.16 -4.46 -27.10
C GLY A 311 -26.46 -3.00 -27.47
N PRO A 312 -27.59 -2.75 -28.15
CA PRO A 312 -28.01 -1.40 -28.51
C PRO A 312 -28.32 -0.55 -27.28
N THR A 313 -28.18 0.78 -27.40
CA THR A 313 -28.43 1.71 -26.29
C THR A 313 -29.83 1.54 -25.71
N ASP A 314 -29.93 1.35 -24.40
CA ASP A 314 -31.18 1.24 -23.66
C ASP A 314 -31.01 1.85 -22.27
N ALA A 315 -31.65 3.00 -22.07
CA ALA A 315 -31.58 3.74 -20.80
C ALA A 315 -32.34 3.04 -19.66
N ALA A 316 -33.26 2.14 -19.98
CA ALA A 316 -34.00 1.35 -18.99
C ALA A 316 -33.14 0.25 -18.34
N ILE A 317 -31.99 -0.09 -18.91
CA ILE A 317 -31.03 -1.00 -18.31
C ILE A 317 -30.26 -0.28 -17.22
N ALA A 318 -30.70 -0.44 -15.98
CA ALA A 318 -30.15 0.28 -14.84
C ALA A 318 -30.39 -0.48 -13.53
N PHE A 319 -29.63 -0.12 -12.51
CA PHE A 319 -29.98 -0.48 -11.13
C PHE A 319 -31.23 0.28 -10.66
N ALA A 320 -31.93 -0.25 -9.67
CA ALA A 320 -33.08 0.42 -9.04
C ALA A 320 -32.70 1.74 -8.39
N SER A 321 -31.43 1.91 -7.98
CA SER A 321 -30.86 3.16 -7.49
C SER A 321 -30.59 4.21 -8.58
N GLY A 322 -30.78 3.84 -9.85
CA GLY A 322 -30.48 4.65 -11.02
C GLY A 322 -29.08 4.39 -11.59
N GLY A 323 -28.97 4.52 -12.93
CA GLY A 323 -27.71 4.35 -13.64
C GLY A 323 -27.16 2.93 -13.67
N ARG A 324 -25.88 2.80 -14.10
CA ARG A 324 -25.21 1.53 -14.28
C ARG A 324 -24.07 1.28 -13.29
N ASN A 325 -23.91 2.17 -12.31
CA ASN A 325 -22.98 2.02 -11.19
C ASN A 325 -23.78 2.16 -9.88
N ALA A 326 -23.63 1.18 -9.02
CA ALA A 326 -24.25 1.20 -7.71
C ALA A 326 -23.20 0.93 -6.62
N THR A 327 -23.31 1.60 -5.50
CA THR A 327 -22.48 1.39 -4.31
C THR A 327 -23.33 0.74 -3.22
N PHE A 328 -22.67 -0.06 -2.38
CA PHE A 328 -23.32 -0.65 -1.20
C PHE A 328 -22.39 -0.56 0.00
N PRO A 329 -22.94 -0.29 1.20
CA PRO A 329 -22.18 -0.30 2.45
C PRO A 329 -21.85 -1.72 2.86
N ILE A 330 -20.75 -1.88 3.57
CA ILE A 330 -20.35 -3.12 4.22
C ILE A 330 -20.17 -2.80 5.71
N ALA A 331 -20.86 -3.54 6.56
CA ALA A 331 -20.73 -3.45 8.01
C ALA A 331 -20.16 -4.76 8.60
N PRO A 332 -19.49 -4.71 9.78
CA PRO A 332 -19.04 -5.92 10.45
C PRO A 332 -20.20 -6.90 10.67
N GLY A 333 -19.98 -8.16 10.27
CA GLY A 333 -20.98 -9.22 10.32
C GLY A 333 -21.72 -9.45 9.02
N ASP A 334 -21.67 -8.54 8.04
CA ASP A 334 -22.31 -8.72 6.75
C ASP A 334 -21.70 -9.90 5.99
N VAL A 335 -22.56 -10.66 5.32
CA VAL A 335 -22.17 -11.84 4.52
C VAL A 335 -22.52 -11.69 3.05
N GLN A 336 -23.33 -10.70 2.69
CA GLN A 336 -23.73 -10.39 1.32
C GLN A 336 -24.34 -9.00 1.20
N ALA A 337 -24.39 -8.50 -0.04
CA ALA A 337 -25.20 -7.35 -0.46
C ALA A 337 -26.11 -7.75 -1.62
N VAL A 338 -27.29 -7.13 -1.72
CA VAL A 338 -28.27 -7.39 -2.79
C VAL A 338 -28.63 -6.06 -3.46
N LEU A 339 -28.50 -6.02 -4.80
CA LEU A 339 -28.82 -4.86 -5.61
C LEU A 339 -29.83 -5.23 -6.68
N LEU A 340 -30.93 -4.49 -6.76
CA LEU A 340 -31.97 -4.70 -7.76
C LEU A 340 -31.63 -3.99 -9.05
N PHE A 341 -31.94 -4.61 -10.19
CA PHE A 341 -31.75 -4.05 -11.52
C PHE A 341 -32.92 -4.37 -12.44
N GLN A 342 -33.02 -3.66 -13.57
CA GLN A 342 -33.95 -3.98 -14.65
C GLN A 342 -33.21 -4.19 -15.97
N THR A 343 -33.77 -5.12 -16.77
CA THR A 343 -33.16 -5.61 -18.00
C THR A 343 -33.40 -4.73 -19.20
N GLY A 344 -34.31 -3.74 -19.13
CA GLY A 344 -34.69 -2.92 -20.29
C GLY A 344 -35.43 -3.69 -21.36
N THR A 345 -35.44 -3.17 -22.58
CA THR A 345 -36.22 -3.68 -23.70
C THR A 345 -35.38 -4.17 -24.89
N THR A 346 -34.05 -4.21 -24.76
CA THR A 346 -33.16 -4.65 -25.86
C THR A 346 -32.47 -5.98 -25.52
N ALA A 347 -32.27 -6.82 -26.56
CA ALA A 347 -31.50 -8.05 -26.44
C ALA A 347 -30.01 -7.76 -26.38
N GLY A 348 -29.29 -8.57 -25.60
CA GLY A 348 -27.84 -8.42 -25.40
C GLY A 348 -27.36 -9.11 -24.15
N VAL A 349 -26.12 -8.84 -23.75
CA VAL A 349 -25.49 -9.44 -22.57
C VAL A 349 -25.30 -8.38 -21.52
N LEU A 350 -25.86 -8.62 -20.33
CA LEU A 350 -25.62 -7.86 -19.10
C LEU A 350 -24.46 -8.50 -18.35
N THR A 351 -23.42 -7.72 -18.04
CA THR A 351 -22.28 -8.16 -17.23
C THR A 351 -22.20 -7.29 -15.98
N PHE A 352 -22.27 -7.93 -14.84
CA PHE A 352 -22.19 -7.30 -13.53
C PHE A 352 -20.82 -7.59 -12.93
N THR A 353 -20.06 -6.53 -12.62
CA THR A 353 -18.75 -6.63 -11.97
C THR A 353 -18.84 -6.01 -10.61
N ALA A 354 -18.68 -6.82 -9.56
CA ALA A 354 -18.56 -6.33 -8.18
C ALA A 354 -17.11 -6.10 -7.82
N GLN A 355 -16.83 -5.03 -7.08
CA GLN A 355 -15.51 -4.72 -6.55
C GLN A 355 -15.61 -4.35 -5.07
N ILE A 356 -14.75 -4.97 -4.25
CA ILE A 356 -14.57 -4.67 -2.82
C ILE A 356 -13.07 -4.55 -2.58
N GLY A 357 -12.60 -3.34 -2.21
CA GLY A 357 -11.17 -3.09 -2.06
C GLY A 357 -10.41 -3.40 -3.35
N GLY A 358 -9.40 -4.28 -3.26
CA GLY A 358 -8.61 -4.74 -4.41
C GLY A 358 -9.13 -6.00 -5.11
N ALA A 359 -10.23 -6.61 -4.61
CA ALA A 359 -10.79 -7.85 -5.16
C ALA A 359 -12.02 -7.57 -6.03
N SER A 360 -12.20 -8.34 -7.09
CA SER A 360 -13.37 -8.26 -7.98
C SER A 360 -13.83 -9.63 -8.43
N ASP A 361 -15.12 -9.72 -8.76
CA ASP A 361 -15.73 -10.87 -9.41
C ASP A 361 -16.83 -10.40 -10.36
N GLN A 362 -17.17 -11.21 -11.37
CA GLN A 362 -18.16 -10.84 -12.36
C GLN A 362 -19.06 -12.01 -12.77
N GLN A 363 -20.29 -11.68 -13.14
CA GLN A 363 -21.27 -12.62 -13.67
C GLN A 363 -22.05 -11.97 -14.81
N SER A 364 -22.43 -12.77 -15.81
CA SER A 364 -23.21 -12.30 -16.96
C SER A 364 -24.52 -13.07 -17.10
N VAL A 365 -25.52 -12.38 -17.68
CA VAL A 365 -26.80 -12.98 -18.11
C VAL A 365 -27.20 -12.41 -19.46
N THR A 366 -27.80 -13.24 -20.29
CA THR A 366 -28.22 -12.86 -21.63
C THR A 366 -29.72 -12.58 -21.68
N ILE A 367 -30.09 -11.42 -22.25
CA ILE A 367 -31.45 -11.13 -22.69
C ILE A 367 -31.60 -11.70 -24.11
N ALA A 368 -32.34 -12.77 -24.22
CA ALA A 368 -32.52 -13.45 -25.53
C ALA A 368 -33.30 -12.57 -26.51
N ALA A 369 -32.98 -12.70 -27.81
CA ALA A 369 -33.78 -12.15 -28.87
C ALA A 369 -35.16 -12.87 -28.94
N VAL A 370 -36.24 -12.09 -28.99
CA VAL A 370 -37.61 -12.61 -29.01
C VAL A 370 -38.43 -11.89 -30.08
N PRO A 371 -39.54 -12.49 -30.55
CA PRO A 371 -40.51 -11.80 -31.39
C PRO A 371 -41.00 -10.47 -30.78
N PRO A 372 -41.52 -9.51 -31.59
CA PRO A 372 -41.96 -8.22 -31.08
C PRO A 372 -42.98 -8.36 -29.94
N GLY A 373 -42.75 -7.68 -28.81
CA GLY A 373 -43.71 -7.60 -27.72
C GLY A 373 -44.78 -6.53 -28.01
N ILE A 374 -46.06 -6.88 -27.91
CA ILE A 374 -47.17 -5.96 -28.14
C ILE A 374 -47.78 -5.63 -26.77
N SER A 375 -47.73 -4.33 -26.37
CA SER A 375 -48.24 -3.86 -25.08
C SER A 375 -49.68 -3.35 -25.17
N ALA A 376 -50.03 -2.70 -26.30
CA ALA A 376 -51.37 -2.17 -26.53
C ALA A 376 -51.66 -2.03 -28.04
N THR A 377 -52.92 -2.20 -28.39
CA THR A 377 -53.44 -1.96 -29.74
C THR A 377 -54.70 -1.11 -29.63
N GLN A 378 -54.81 -0.11 -30.47
CA GLN A 378 -56.00 0.74 -30.61
C GLN A 378 -56.35 0.83 -32.07
N ALA A 379 -57.66 0.81 -32.38
CA ALA A 379 -58.22 1.02 -33.70
C ALA A 379 -59.11 2.26 -33.66
N VAL A 380 -58.95 3.13 -34.63
CA VAL A 380 -59.71 4.38 -34.74
C VAL A 380 -60.29 4.52 -36.15
N ARG A 381 -61.57 4.78 -36.22
CA ARG A 381 -62.30 5.04 -37.47
C ARG A 381 -62.45 6.55 -37.65
N SER A 382 -62.18 7.03 -38.86
CA SER A 382 -62.40 8.41 -39.24
C SER A 382 -63.10 8.47 -40.61
N ALA A 383 -63.55 9.65 -41.05
CA ALA A 383 -64.18 9.76 -42.39
C ALA A 383 -63.16 9.41 -43.49
N GLY A 384 -63.38 8.26 -44.17
CA GLY A 384 -62.55 7.77 -45.29
C GLY A 384 -61.20 7.12 -44.89
N ALA A 385 -60.98 6.84 -43.59
CA ALA A 385 -59.75 6.16 -43.17
C ALA A 385 -59.93 5.32 -41.91
N LEU A 386 -59.12 4.26 -41.82
CA LEU A 386 -58.93 3.43 -40.63
C LEU A 386 -57.51 3.61 -40.12
N GLU A 387 -57.35 3.72 -38.83
CA GLU A 387 -56.03 3.86 -38.17
C GLU A 387 -55.85 2.76 -37.12
N ILE A 388 -54.69 2.09 -37.17
CA ILE A 388 -54.29 1.15 -36.13
C ILE A 388 -53.03 1.72 -35.46
N ARG A 389 -53.10 1.86 -34.14
CA ARG A 389 -51.97 2.24 -33.30
C ARG A 389 -51.52 1.02 -32.49
N ILE A 390 -50.21 0.74 -32.53
CA ILE A 390 -49.62 -0.38 -31.78
C ILE A 390 -48.47 0.18 -30.95
N THR A 391 -48.55 -0.02 -29.64
CA THR A 391 -47.44 0.24 -28.74
C THR A 391 -46.80 -1.08 -28.35
N GLY A 392 -45.49 -1.15 -28.38
CA GLY A 392 -44.77 -2.37 -28.06
C GLY A 392 -43.26 -2.17 -27.95
N PHE A 393 -42.55 -3.25 -27.95
CA PHE A 393 -41.07 -3.24 -28.02
C PHE A 393 -40.57 -4.34 -28.94
N ASP A 394 -39.49 -4.04 -29.65
CA ASP A 394 -38.68 -4.97 -30.42
C ASP A 394 -37.28 -5.02 -29.82
N ASN A 395 -36.99 -6.08 -29.09
CA ASN A 395 -35.71 -6.20 -28.42
C ASN A 395 -34.54 -6.45 -29.38
N THR A 396 -34.81 -6.83 -30.61
CA THR A 396 -33.79 -6.99 -31.66
C THR A 396 -33.54 -5.71 -32.46
N ARG A 397 -34.45 -4.73 -32.41
CA ARG A 397 -34.45 -3.50 -33.23
C ARG A 397 -34.42 -3.79 -34.74
N THR A 398 -35.03 -4.90 -35.16
CA THR A 398 -35.07 -5.36 -36.55
C THR A 398 -36.50 -5.50 -37.08
N LEU A 399 -37.48 -4.90 -36.39
CA LEU A 399 -38.86 -4.87 -36.80
C LEU A 399 -38.97 -4.26 -38.19
N GLY A 400 -39.65 -4.94 -39.13
CA GLY A 400 -39.75 -4.48 -40.50
C GLY A 400 -40.94 -5.03 -41.27
N ALA A 401 -41.15 -6.32 -41.23
CA ALA A 401 -42.28 -6.93 -41.95
C ALA A 401 -43.58 -6.79 -41.15
N LEU A 402 -44.55 -6.11 -41.70
CA LEU A 402 -45.87 -5.89 -41.13
C LEU A 402 -46.93 -6.48 -42.03
N SER A 403 -48.06 -6.90 -41.44
CA SER A 403 -49.24 -7.30 -42.19
C SER A 403 -50.50 -6.91 -41.42
N PHE A 404 -51.46 -6.33 -42.08
CA PHE A 404 -52.72 -5.89 -41.50
C PHE A 404 -53.90 -6.62 -42.16
N THR A 405 -54.87 -7.07 -41.34
CA THR A 405 -56.08 -7.72 -41.82
C THR A 405 -57.28 -7.05 -41.16
N PHE A 406 -58.26 -6.70 -41.97
CA PHE A 406 -59.49 -6.09 -41.53
C PHE A 406 -60.66 -7.09 -41.67
N TYR A 407 -61.61 -6.99 -40.78
CA TYR A 407 -62.73 -7.91 -40.66
C TYR A 407 -64.06 -7.21 -40.58
N ASP A 408 -65.12 -7.82 -41.11
CA ASP A 408 -66.52 -7.41 -40.99
C ASP A 408 -67.06 -7.73 -39.57
N ALA A 409 -68.30 -7.37 -39.29
CA ALA A 409 -68.98 -7.64 -38.03
C ALA A 409 -69.19 -9.16 -37.78
N ALA A 410 -69.21 -9.99 -38.82
CA ALA A 410 -69.32 -11.44 -38.72
C ALA A 410 -67.96 -12.10 -38.46
N GLY A 411 -66.85 -11.33 -38.49
CA GLY A 411 -65.48 -11.81 -38.30
C GLY A 411 -64.84 -12.40 -39.58
N ASN A 412 -65.41 -12.16 -40.74
CA ASN A 412 -64.83 -12.57 -42.05
C ASN A 412 -63.79 -11.53 -42.49
N PRO A 413 -62.63 -11.94 -43.07
CA PRO A 413 -61.68 -11.02 -43.65
C PRO A 413 -62.24 -10.25 -44.81
N ILE A 414 -62.05 -8.94 -44.84
CA ILE A 414 -62.45 -8.07 -45.97
C ILE A 414 -61.33 -8.10 -47.01
N ALA A 415 -61.72 -8.17 -48.30
CA ALA A 415 -60.76 -8.13 -49.42
C ALA A 415 -59.86 -6.85 -49.35
N PRO A 416 -58.57 -6.95 -49.66
CA PRO A 416 -57.85 -8.08 -50.25
C PRO A 416 -57.37 -9.13 -49.26
N GLY A 417 -57.80 -9.09 -47.98
CA GLY A 417 -57.32 -9.93 -46.90
C GLY A 417 -56.14 -9.33 -46.22
N ALA A 418 -55.02 -10.05 -46.11
CA ALA A 418 -53.82 -9.52 -45.48
C ALA A 418 -53.14 -8.47 -46.39
N ILE A 419 -52.89 -7.30 -45.85
CA ILE A 419 -52.20 -6.19 -46.49
C ILE A 419 -50.75 -6.14 -45.94
N PRO A 420 -49.77 -6.58 -46.76
CA PRO A 420 -48.37 -6.51 -46.34
C PRO A 420 -47.85 -5.07 -46.39
N ALA A 421 -46.94 -4.73 -45.49
CA ALA A 421 -46.19 -3.47 -45.46
C ALA A 421 -44.76 -3.75 -45.03
N ASP A 422 -43.79 -3.15 -45.70
CA ASP A 422 -42.40 -3.18 -45.32
C ASP A 422 -42.05 -1.83 -44.66
N ALA A 423 -41.73 -1.86 -43.40
CA ALA A 423 -41.35 -0.69 -42.61
C ALA A 423 -39.92 -0.80 -42.07
N ALA A 424 -39.10 -1.73 -42.63
CA ALA A 424 -37.77 -2.00 -42.12
C ALA A 424 -36.86 -0.77 -42.08
N ALA A 425 -36.89 0.06 -43.16
CA ALA A 425 -36.09 1.29 -43.22
C ALA A 425 -36.56 2.34 -42.18
N ASP A 426 -37.87 2.44 -41.97
CA ASP A 426 -38.44 3.42 -41.01
C ASP A 426 -38.12 3.02 -39.59
N PHE A 427 -38.24 1.74 -39.20
CA PHE A 427 -37.87 1.26 -37.88
C PHE A 427 -36.37 1.33 -37.66
N ALA A 428 -35.54 1.00 -38.64
CA ALA A 428 -34.08 1.15 -38.49
C ALA A 428 -33.69 2.60 -38.20
N LYS A 429 -34.29 3.55 -38.93
CA LYS A 429 -34.07 4.99 -38.69
C LYS A 429 -34.60 5.43 -37.32
N TYR A 430 -35.77 4.96 -36.91
CA TYR A 430 -36.35 5.26 -35.60
C TYR A 430 -35.46 4.75 -34.45
N PHE A 431 -35.04 3.48 -34.50
CA PHE A 431 -34.21 2.87 -33.48
C PHE A 431 -32.78 3.45 -33.43
N ALA A 432 -32.24 3.91 -34.58
CA ALA A 432 -30.92 4.56 -34.58
C ALA A 432 -30.91 5.88 -33.81
N GLY A 433 -32.05 6.59 -33.75
CA GLY A 433 -32.19 7.85 -33.00
C GLY A 433 -32.81 7.70 -31.58
N SER A 434 -33.10 6.47 -31.13
CA SER A 434 -33.82 6.21 -29.89
C SER A 434 -32.90 5.73 -28.77
N ASP A 435 -32.91 6.43 -27.63
CA ASP A 435 -32.28 6.02 -26.35
C ASP A 435 -33.21 5.13 -25.51
N LEU A 436 -34.45 4.92 -25.93
CA LEU A 436 -35.49 4.19 -25.19
C LEU A 436 -35.50 2.67 -25.51
N GLY A 437 -34.34 2.12 -25.86
CA GLY A 437 -34.22 0.69 -26.17
C GLY A 437 -35.01 0.29 -27.42
N GLY A 438 -35.75 -0.80 -27.30
CA GLY A 438 -36.58 -1.34 -28.38
C GLY A 438 -38.03 -0.87 -28.35
N VAL A 439 -38.41 0.09 -27.52
CA VAL A 439 -39.80 0.58 -27.43
C VAL A 439 -40.19 1.32 -28.70
N PHE A 440 -41.40 1.06 -29.19
CA PHE A 440 -41.94 1.74 -30.37
C PHE A 440 -43.43 2.09 -30.23
N LEU A 441 -43.85 3.10 -30.99
CA LEU A 441 -45.23 3.41 -31.27
C LEU A 441 -45.42 3.41 -32.80
N LEU A 442 -46.15 2.41 -33.31
CA LEU A 442 -46.53 2.31 -34.71
C LEU A 442 -47.91 2.95 -34.91
N ARG A 443 -48.01 3.79 -35.92
CA ARG A 443 -49.25 4.37 -36.39
C ARG A 443 -49.41 4.03 -37.86
N ALA A 444 -50.37 3.18 -38.19
CA ALA A 444 -50.69 2.77 -39.57
C ALA A 444 -52.08 3.32 -39.98
N VAL A 445 -52.10 4.06 -41.09
CA VAL A 445 -53.32 4.73 -41.59
C VAL A 445 -53.64 4.15 -42.94
N PHE A 446 -54.88 3.68 -43.12
CA PHE A 446 -55.37 3.03 -44.34
C PHE A 446 -56.51 3.87 -44.92
N PRO A 447 -56.37 4.52 -46.08
CA PRO A 447 -57.46 5.16 -46.77
C PRO A 447 -58.48 4.13 -47.21
N VAL A 448 -59.75 4.40 -47.03
CA VAL A 448 -60.84 3.49 -47.40
C VAL A 448 -61.71 4.12 -48.52
N THR A 449 -61.84 3.41 -49.61
CA THR A 449 -62.82 3.75 -50.67
C THR A 449 -64.06 2.94 -50.41
N GLY A 450 -65.11 3.58 -49.87
CA GLY A 450 -66.38 2.94 -49.52
C GLY A 450 -66.83 3.27 -48.11
N ASP A 451 -67.75 2.45 -47.57
CA ASP A 451 -68.29 2.66 -46.23
C ASP A 451 -67.34 2.07 -45.16
N VAL A 452 -66.67 2.93 -44.44
CA VAL A 452 -65.78 2.56 -43.33
C VAL A 452 -66.53 1.83 -42.19
N ALA A 453 -67.85 1.94 -42.09
CA ALA A 453 -68.64 1.30 -41.02
C ALA A 453 -68.73 -0.24 -41.25
N LEU A 454 -68.48 -0.75 -42.44
CA LEU A 454 -68.41 -2.16 -42.73
C LEU A 454 -67.20 -2.86 -42.10
N VAL A 455 -66.19 -2.13 -41.73
CA VAL A 455 -64.98 -2.66 -41.01
C VAL A 455 -65.18 -2.64 -39.52
N ALA A 456 -65.40 -3.79 -38.91
CA ALA A 456 -65.64 -3.93 -37.47
C ALA A 456 -64.37 -4.12 -36.66
N TYR A 457 -63.39 -4.84 -37.18
CA TYR A 457 -62.15 -5.17 -36.46
C TYR A 457 -60.92 -5.00 -37.35
N GLY A 458 -59.82 -4.70 -36.71
CA GLY A 458 -58.46 -4.76 -37.28
C GLY A 458 -57.52 -5.66 -36.50
N GLU A 459 -56.59 -6.27 -37.21
CA GLU A 459 -55.55 -7.14 -36.63
C GLU A 459 -54.24 -6.89 -37.37
N ALA A 460 -53.13 -6.93 -36.67
CA ALA A 460 -51.80 -6.76 -37.25
C ALA A 460 -50.85 -7.91 -36.84
N THR A 461 -50.00 -8.30 -37.79
CA THR A 461 -48.83 -9.17 -37.53
C THR A 461 -47.57 -8.34 -37.72
N LEU A 462 -46.68 -8.39 -36.74
CA LEU A 462 -45.38 -7.71 -36.73
C LEU A 462 -44.27 -8.75 -36.65
N ALA A 463 -43.24 -8.63 -37.50
CA ALA A 463 -42.13 -9.57 -37.51
C ALA A 463 -40.79 -8.85 -37.43
N ASN A 464 -39.89 -9.43 -36.63
CA ASN A 464 -38.49 -9.07 -36.50
C ASN A 464 -37.59 -10.27 -36.85
N SER A 465 -36.28 -10.16 -36.65
CA SER A 465 -35.31 -11.25 -36.91
C SER A 465 -35.49 -12.49 -36.03
N ALA A 466 -36.19 -12.40 -34.91
CA ALA A 466 -36.43 -13.51 -33.97
C ALA A 466 -37.77 -14.21 -34.17
N GLY A 467 -38.68 -13.64 -35.00
CA GLY A 467 -39.99 -14.21 -35.28
C GLY A 467 -41.10 -13.18 -35.40
N SER A 468 -42.36 -13.62 -35.32
CA SER A 468 -43.51 -12.75 -35.47
C SER A 468 -44.46 -12.81 -34.29
N SER A 469 -45.13 -11.70 -34.04
CA SER A 469 -46.22 -11.56 -33.05
C SER A 469 -47.46 -10.98 -33.73
N LYS A 470 -48.62 -11.38 -33.21
CA LYS A 470 -49.92 -10.98 -33.73
C LYS A 470 -50.68 -10.21 -32.66
N THR A 471 -51.33 -9.08 -33.02
CA THR A 471 -52.22 -8.37 -32.12
C THR A 471 -53.50 -9.19 -31.91
N GLN A 472 -54.20 -8.90 -30.84
CA GLN A 472 -55.59 -9.29 -30.73
C GLN A 472 -56.44 -8.49 -31.74
N ARG A 473 -57.59 -9.06 -32.18
CA ARG A 473 -58.53 -8.30 -32.97
C ARG A 473 -59.06 -7.13 -32.16
N THR A 474 -58.90 -5.92 -32.69
CA THR A 474 -59.28 -4.68 -31.99
C THR A 474 -60.45 -4.06 -32.76
N SER A 475 -61.49 -3.70 -32.04
CA SER A 475 -62.68 -3.09 -32.61
C SER A 475 -62.46 -1.61 -32.99
N PHE A 476 -63.04 -1.19 -34.10
CA PHE A 476 -63.08 0.21 -34.54
C PHE A 476 -64.18 1.01 -33.92
#